data_46678e29f7daddd13a7f27d55536935d
#
_entry.id   46678e29f7daddd13a7f27d55536935d
#
_cell.length_a   1.000
_cell.length_b   1.000
_cell.length_c   1.000
_cell.angle_alpha   90.00
_cell.angle_beta   90.00
_cell.angle_gamma   90.00
#
_symmetry.space_group_name_H-M   'P 1'
#
loop_
_entity.id
_entity.type
_entity.pdbx_description
1 polymer ?
#
loop_
_entity_poly.entity_id
_entity_poly.type
_entity_poly.pdbx_seq_one_letter_code
_entity_poly.pdbx_strand_id
1 'polypeptide(L)'
;MPILPTLRRASALALVLSLPATAWTASAWAQTTTPAAAPAPAVSPETVVAKVNGTPITQGDLTVAGEDPALSLPGVDDAQKKNLLVDYMIDLKVGAQAADAAKIGETPDFKRKLAYFRDKLLLDEYLDREAKKAATPEAARALYDQTVKAMKPEEEVHARHILVDNEGDARKIAERIKGGEDFAKVAAEASKDPGSKTEGGDLGWFTKERMVAPFAEAAFKLPVGQVSDPVKTQFGWHVIKVEEKRTKPIPGFEEMKEQVDQYLTRKAQQDLILKLREGAKVERTDAAPAVAPPPPETKKP
;
A
#
# COMPACT_ATOMS: atom_id res chain seq x y z
N MET A 1 -10.38 37.21 -29.72
CA MET A 1 -9.82 37.58 -31.01
C MET A 1 -8.34 37.37 -31.00
N PRO A 2 -7.87 36.91 -32.06
CA PRO A 2 -6.87 35.84 -32.19
C PRO A 2 -5.53 36.35 -32.69
N ILE A 3 -4.52 35.48 -32.77
CA ILE A 3 -3.66 35.39 -33.97
C ILE A 3 -2.70 34.21 -33.80
N LEU A 4 -2.87 33.19 -34.66
CA LEU A 4 -1.86 32.21 -35.06
C LEU A 4 -0.93 32.84 -36.12
N PRO A 5 0.27 32.35 -36.27
CA PRO A 5 0.77 32.12 -37.61
C PRO A 5 1.39 30.73 -37.85
N THR A 6 0.80 30.02 -38.74
CA THR A 6 1.31 29.49 -40.05
C THR A 6 2.64 28.73 -40.11
N LEU A 7 2.47 27.45 -40.47
CA LEU A 7 3.48 26.53 -41.04
C LEU A 7 4.25 27.14 -42.23
N ARG A 8 5.55 26.84 -42.31
CA ARG A 8 6.28 26.79 -43.59
C ARG A 8 7.00 25.44 -43.74
N ARG A 9 6.57 24.71 -44.76
CA ARG A 9 7.28 23.57 -45.37
C ARG A 9 8.44 24.13 -46.16
N ALA A 10 9.58 23.46 -46.10
CA ALA A 10 10.63 23.59 -47.12
C ALA A 10 11.18 22.21 -47.49
N SER A 11 11.27 22.02 -48.77
CA SER A 11 11.46 20.78 -49.50
C SER A 11 12.91 20.29 -49.52
N ALA A 12 13.04 19.01 -49.79
CA ALA A 12 14.25 18.24 -50.00
C ALA A 12 15.10 18.73 -51.20
N LEU A 13 16.41 18.62 -51.05
CA LEU A 13 17.32 18.47 -52.19
C LEU A 13 18.36 17.40 -51.86
N ALA A 14 18.28 16.31 -52.60
CA ALA A 14 19.25 15.22 -52.55
C ALA A 14 20.48 15.61 -53.34
N LEU A 15 21.66 15.52 -52.74
CA LEU A 15 22.93 15.61 -53.45
C LEU A 15 23.73 14.32 -53.20
N VAL A 16 23.88 13.52 -54.26
CA VAL A 16 24.74 12.34 -54.29
C VAL A 16 26.17 12.79 -54.49
N LEU A 17 27.07 12.50 -53.56
CA LEU A 17 28.51 12.66 -53.75
C LEU A 17 29.23 11.37 -53.32
N SER A 18 29.93 10.79 -54.27
CA SER A 18 30.78 9.61 -54.18
C SER A 18 31.94 9.80 -53.18
N LEU A 19 32.14 8.83 -52.28
CA LEU A 19 33.25 8.76 -51.34
C LEU A 19 34.34 7.81 -51.83
N PRO A 20 35.64 8.17 -51.66
CA PRO A 20 36.71 7.21 -51.72
C PRO A 20 36.93 6.49 -50.39
N ALA A 21 37.21 5.20 -50.46
CA ALA A 21 37.57 4.36 -49.33
C ALA A 21 38.87 4.81 -48.67
N THR A 22 38.81 5.23 -47.43
CA THR A 22 39.99 5.41 -46.58
C THR A 22 39.86 4.52 -45.33
N ALA A 23 40.98 3.86 -45.02
CA ALA A 23 41.13 2.87 -43.97
C ALA A 23 40.69 3.37 -42.59
N TRP A 24 39.82 2.62 -41.93
CA TRP A 24 39.48 2.83 -40.55
C TRP A 24 40.59 2.29 -39.65
N THR A 25 41.35 3.17 -39.04
CA THR A 25 42.15 2.85 -37.87
C THR A 25 41.21 2.83 -36.65
N ALA A 26 41.07 1.67 -36.04
CA ALA A 26 40.30 1.50 -34.81
C ALA A 26 41.01 2.24 -33.67
N SER A 27 40.57 3.45 -33.35
CA SER A 27 40.92 4.12 -32.09
C SER A 27 40.12 3.48 -30.97
N ALA A 28 40.78 2.68 -30.15
CA ALA A 28 40.25 2.16 -28.90
C ALA A 28 39.97 3.36 -27.96
N TRP A 29 38.70 3.69 -27.80
CA TRP A 29 38.26 4.62 -26.76
C TRP A 29 38.38 3.87 -25.44
N ALA A 30 39.45 4.16 -24.68
CA ALA A 30 39.56 3.77 -23.28
C ALA A 30 38.40 4.47 -22.54
N GLN A 31 37.36 3.70 -22.19
CA GLN A 31 36.37 4.16 -21.20
C GLN A 31 37.10 4.33 -19.88
N THR A 32 37.44 5.55 -19.55
CA THR A 32 37.80 5.91 -18.19
C THR A 32 36.57 5.73 -17.32
N THR A 33 36.43 4.57 -16.68
CA THR A 33 35.49 4.39 -15.58
C THR A 33 35.95 5.33 -14.47
N THR A 34 35.27 6.44 -14.32
CA THR A 34 35.38 7.29 -13.12
C THR A 34 35.05 6.39 -11.93
N PRO A 35 35.96 6.21 -10.95
CA PRO A 35 35.64 5.46 -9.77
C PRO A 35 34.40 6.10 -9.13
N ALA A 36 33.37 5.29 -8.81
CA ALA A 36 32.24 5.76 -8.03
C ALA A 36 32.82 6.43 -6.76
N ALA A 37 32.43 7.68 -6.55
CA ALA A 37 32.85 8.43 -5.38
C ALA A 37 32.52 7.58 -4.14
N ALA A 38 33.53 7.34 -3.30
CA ALA A 38 33.33 6.65 -2.03
C ALA A 38 32.20 7.37 -1.27
N PRO A 39 31.26 6.64 -0.63
CA PRO A 39 30.21 7.28 0.15
C PRO A 39 30.87 8.22 1.16
N ALA A 40 30.38 9.45 1.23
CA ALA A 40 30.87 10.43 2.19
C ALA A 40 30.88 9.80 3.60
N PRO A 41 31.90 10.02 4.43
CA PRO A 41 31.98 9.43 5.75
C PRO A 41 30.72 9.81 6.53
N ALA A 42 30.05 8.81 7.11
CA ALA A 42 28.86 9.01 7.92
C ALA A 42 29.18 10.02 9.02
N VAL A 43 28.42 11.11 9.08
CA VAL A 43 28.59 12.15 10.09
C VAL A 43 28.29 11.53 11.46
N SER A 44 29.23 11.62 12.42
CA SER A 44 29.03 11.09 13.76
C SER A 44 27.79 11.72 14.43
N PRO A 45 26.95 10.95 15.13
CA PRO A 45 25.84 11.50 15.93
C PRO A 45 26.27 12.58 16.92
N GLU A 46 27.51 12.50 17.43
CA GLU A 46 28.08 13.45 18.38
C GLU A 46 28.58 14.74 17.73
N THR A 47 28.50 14.87 16.39
CA THR A 47 28.94 16.08 15.69
C THR A 47 28.07 17.25 16.10
N VAL A 48 28.68 18.29 16.71
CA VAL A 48 27.97 19.49 17.13
C VAL A 48 27.63 20.35 15.91
N VAL A 49 26.36 20.68 15.74
CA VAL A 49 25.82 21.49 14.64
C VAL A 49 25.48 22.92 15.07
N ALA A 50 25.16 23.12 16.34
CA ALA A 50 24.91 24.45 16.93
C ALA A 50 25.16 24.44 18.45
N LYS A 51 25.16 25.60 19.08
CA LYS A 51 25.22 25.73 20.55
C LYS A 51 24.26 26.82 21.01
N VAL A 52 23.51 26.56 22.08
CA VAL A 52 22.61 27.54 22.73
C VAL A 52 23.08 27.71 24.17
N ASN A 53 23.57 28.92 24.51
CA ASN A 53 24.11 29.23 25.84
C ASN A 53 25.16 28.19 26.32
N GLY A 54 26.03 27.74 25.40
CA GLY A 54 27.04 26.71 25.65
C GLY A 54 26.55 25.26 25.57
N THR A 55 25.25 25.01 25.59
CA THR A 55 24.68 23.65 25.42
C THR A 55 24.75 23.25 23.94
N PRO A 56 25.38 22.13 23.61
CA PRO A 56 25.46 21.68 22.22
C PRO A 56 24.12 21.13 21.71
N ILE A 57 23.90 21.29 20.41
CA ILE A 57 22.95 20.57 19.58
C ILE A 57 23.76 19.71 18.64
N THR A 58 23.51 18.41 18.62
CA THR A 58 24.30 17.45 17.85
C THR A 58 23.54 16.94 16.62
N GLN A 59 24.24 16.23 15.72
CA GLN A 59 23.60 15.54 14.59
C GLN A 59 22.62 14.47 15.07
N GLY A 60 22.90 13.81 16.20
CA GLY A 60 21.98 12.86 16.84
C GLY A 60 20.67 13.53 17.28
N ASP A 61 20.75 14.74 17.85
CA ASP A 61 19.56 15.52 18.23
C ASP A 61 18.68 15.85 16.99
N LEU A 62 19.33 16.18 15.84
CA LEU A 62 18.60 16.42 14.59
C LEU A 62 17.96 15.14 14.05
N THR A 63 18.59 13.98 14.21
CA THR A 63 18.02 12.70 13.81
C THR A 63 16.75 12.43 14.60
N VAL A 64 16.79 12.57 15.92
CA VAL A 64 15.62 12.40 16.80
C VAL A 64 14.51 13.40 16.44
N ALA A 65 14.85 14.68 16.23
CA ALA A 65 13.85 15.68 15.81
C ALA A 65 13.24 15.36 14.43
N GLY A 66 14.03 14.78 13.53
CA GLY A 66 13.56 14.37 12.19
C GLY A 66 12.58 13.19 12.19
N GLU A 67 12.53 12.42 13.28
CA GLU A 67 11.57 11.32 13.49
C GLU A 67 10.21 11.81 14.00
N ASP A 68 10.13 13.07 14.46
CA ASP A 68 8.84 13.64 14.91
C ASP A 68 7.91 13.88 13.72
N PRO A 69 6.74 13.21 13.66
CA PRO A 69 5.78 13.41 12.58
C PRO A 69 5.30 14.85 12.43
N ALA A 70 5.30 15.64 13.52
CA ALA A 70 4.92 17.05 13.50
C ALA A 70 5.93 17.91 12.74
N LEU A 71 7.16 17.43 12.56
CA LEU A 71 8.24 18.08 11.80
C LEU A 71 8.44 17.48 10.40
N SER A 72 7.47 16.69 9.93
CA SER A 72 7.50 16.16 8.57
C SER A 72 7.39 17.29 7.55
N LEU A 73 8.40 17.41 6.68
CA LEU A 73 8.51 18.46 5.65
C LEU A 73 8.53 17.84 4.24
N PRO A 74 7.36 17.40 3.72
CA PRO A 74 7.30 16.81 2.40
C PRO A 74 7.65 17.85 1.32
N GLY A 75 8.48 17.43 0.34
CA GLY A 75 8.87 18.28 -0.79
C GLY A 75 9.99 19.29 -0.51
N VAL A 76 10.57 19.27 0.68
CA VAL A 76 11.75 20.08 1.04
C VAL A 76 13.03 19.27 0.81
N ASP A 77 14.04 19.85 0.18
CA ASP A 77 15.32 19.18 -0.01
C ASP A 77 16.08 18.97 1.31
N ASP A 78 17.01 18.01 1.32
CA ASP A 78 17.70 17.58 2.55
C ASP A 78 18.50 18.70 3.23
N ALA A 79 19.09 19.63 2.45
CA ALA A 79 19.88 20.73 3.00
C ALA A 79 18.98 21.77 3.68
N GLN A 80 17.86 22.11 3.04
CA GLN A 80 16.84 22.99 3.61
C GLN A 80 16.19 22.35 4.84
N LYS A 81 15.83 21.05 4.76
CA LYS A 81 15.28 20.30 5.89
C LYS A 81 16.23 20.32 7.09
N LYS A 82 17.53 20.10 6.85
CA LYS A 82 18.54 20.16 7.92
C LYS A 82 18.59 21.53 8.58
N ASN A 83 18.58 22.62 7.80
CA ASN A 83 18.60 23.98 8.35
C ASN A 83 17.35 24.27 9.18
N LEU A 84 16.16 23.89 8.70
CA LEU A 84 14.91 24.07 9.44
C LEU A 84 14.89 23.26 10.76
N LEU A 85 15.46 22.05 10.77
CA LEU A 85 15.59 21.26 12.00
C LEU A 85 16.59 21.89 12.97
N VAL A 86 17.69 22.47 12.49
CA VAL A 86 18.66 23.20 13.35
C VAL A 86 17.98 24.41 13.99
N ASP A 87 17.26 25.22 13.22
CA ASP A 87 16.54 26.39 13.72
C ASP A 87 15.47 26.00 14.75
N TYR A 88 14.68 24.96 14.44
CA TYR A 88 13.72 24.41 15.39
C TYR A 88 14.37 23.96 16.70
N MET A 89 15.51 23.25 16.63
CA MET A 89 16.22 22.76 17.82
C MET A 89 16.83 23.92 18.63
N ILE A 90 17.24 24.99 17.97
CA ILE A 90 17.69 26.22 18.67
C ILE A 90 16.52 26.81 19.45
N ASP A 91 15.37 27.03 18.81
CA ASP A 91 14.17 27.60 19.45
C ASP A 91 13.68 26.71 20.60
N LEU A 92 13.66 25.38 20.40
CA LEU A 92 13.33 24.41 21.44
C LEU A 92 14.25 24.54 22.65
N LYS A 93 15.57 24.61 22.45
CA LYS A 93 16.56 24.74 23.54
C LYS A 93 16.44 26.08 24.27
N VAL A 94 16.23 27.18 23.54
CA VAL A 94 16.01 28.51 24.14
C VAL A 94 14.75 28.51 24.99
N GLY A 95 13.64 28.01 24.47
CA GLY A 95 12.38 27.93 25.18
C GLY A 95 12.45 27.02 26.40
N ALA A 96 13.09 25.84 26.27
CA ALA A 96 13.27 24.92 27.38
C ALA A 96 14.12 25.52 28.52
N GLN A 97 15.22 26.21 28.21
CA GLN A 97 16.04 26.89 29.23
C GLN A 97 15.27 28.00 29.96
N ALA A 98 14.44 28.76 29.25
CA ALA A 98 13.57 29.76 29.87
C ALA A 98 12.50 29.13 30.76
N ALA A 99 11.92 28.00 30.35
CA ALA A 99 10.95 27.25 31.14
C ALA A 99 11.58 26.65 32.41
N ASP A 100 12.82 26.16 32.33
CA ASP A 100 13.58 25.67 33.50
C ASP A 100 13.88 26.82 34.49
N ALA A 101 14.30 27.98 33.99
CA ALA A 101 14.49 29.17 34.82
C ALA A 101 13.19 29.61 35.51
N ALA A 102 12.04 29.42 34.85
CA ALA A 102 10.71 29.64 35.41
C ALA A 102 10.21 28.50 36.30
N LYS A 103 11.02 27.45 36.53
CA LYS A 103 10.72 26.28 37.39
C LYS A 103 9.50 25.48 36.93
N ILE A 104 9.13 25.54 35.66
CA ILE A 104 8.02 24.77 35.10
C ILE A 104 8.29 23.26 35.27
N GLY A 105 9.54 22.83 35.10
CA GLY A 105 9.97 21.46 35.29
C GLY A 105 9.78 20.90 36.71
N GLU A 106 9.67 21.77 37.70
CA GLU A 106 9.48 21.37 39.10
C GLU A 106 8.01 21.14 39.48
N THR A 107 7.08 21.60 38.64
CA THR A 107 5.63 21.48 38.93
C THR A 107 5.18 20.03 38.95
N PRO A 108 4.23 19.65 39.86
CA PRO A 108 3.70 18.29 39.93
C PRO A 108 3.06 17.83 38.61
N ASP A 109 2.46 18.74 37.87
CA ASP A 109 1.80 18.46 36.62
C ASP A 109 2.81 18.09 35.51
N PHE A 110 3.88 18.89 35.39
CA PHE A 110 4.95 18.60 34.46
C PHE A 110 5.61 17.26 34.78
N LYS A 111 5.92 16.98 36.05
CA LYS A 111 6.52 15.72 36.48
C LYS A 111 5.64 14.50 36.13
N ARG A 112 4.30 14.61 36.30
CA ARG A 112 3.37 13.54 35.86
C ARG A 112 3.41 13.33 34.34
N LYS A 113 3.40 14.41 33.54
CA LYS A 113 3.49 14.32 32.08
C LYS A 113 4.82 13.71 31.65
N LEU A 114 5.92 14.16 32.22
CA LEU A 114 7.25 13.62 31.90
C LEU A 114 7.35 12.13 32.22
N ALA A 115 6.85 11.69 33.35
CA ALA A 115 6.80 10.27 33.73
C ALA A 115 5.99 9.45 32.73
N TYR A 116 4.81 9.93 32.35
CA TYR A 116 3.97 9.27 31.35
C TYR A 116 4.69 9.14 29.98
N PHE A 117 5.26 10.22 29.46
CA PHE A 117 5.96 10.19 28.17
C PHE A 117 7.22 9.33 28.20
N ARG A 118 7.95 9.35 29.34
CA ARG A 118 9.08 8.46 29.54
C ARG A 118 8.67 6.99 29.49
N ASP A 119 7.63 6.61 30.23
CA ASP A 119 7.15 5.23 30.30
C ASP A 119 6.59 4.78 28.94
N LYS A 120 5.88 5.69 28.24
CA LYS A 120 5.41 5.44 26.87
C LYS A 120 6.57 5.16 25.92
N LEU A 121 7.59 6.02 25.90
CA LEU A 121 8.76 5.85 25.03
C LEU A 121 9.51 4.56 25.34
N LEU A 122 9.71 4.23 26.63
CA LEU A 122 10.33 2.97 27.04
C LEU A 122 9.55 1.75 26.54
N LEU A 123 8.21 1.82 26.59
CA LEU A 123 7.36 0.75 26.09
C LEU A 123 7.48 0.62 24.58
N ASP A 124 7.36 1.72 23.86
CA ASP A 124 7.41 1.74 22.39
C ASP A 124 8.76 1.18 21.89
N GLU A 125 9.87 1.63 22.45
CA GLU A 125 11.21 1.14 22.12
C GLU A 125 11.42 -0.36 22.46
N TYR A 126 10.88 -0.79 23.59
CA TYR A 126 10.97 -2.19 24.00
C TYR A 126 10.16 -3.09 23.08
N LEU A 127 8.93 -2.69 22.75
CA LEU A 127 8.05 -3.44 21.85
C LEU A 127 8.67 -3.53 20.43
N ASP A 128 9.19 -2.42 19.91
CA ASP A 128 9.82 -2.41 18.59
C ASP A 128 11.04 -3.32 18.53
N ARG A 129 11.92 -3.22 19.55
CA ARG A 129 13.11 -4.06 19.62
C ARG A 129 12.80 -5.56 19.68
N GLU A 130 11.84 -5.95 20.50
CA GLU A 130 11.45 -7.36 20.64
C GLU A 130 10.66 -7.87 19.43
N ALA A 131 9.83 -7.02 18.82
CA ALA A 131 9.14 -7.36 17.57
C ALA A 131 10.11 -7.59 16.41
N LYS A 132 11.15 -6.76 16.28
CA LYS A 132 12.22 -6.94 15.27
C LYS A 132 12.97 -8.27 15.42
N LYS A 133 13.13 -8.77 16.64
CA LYS A 133 13.73 -10.09 16.88
C LYS A 133 12.82 -11.24 16.44
N ALA A 134 11.51 -11.05 16.52
CA ALA A 134 10.52 -12.07 16.16
C ALA A 134 10.16 -12.05 14.67
N ALA A 135 10.16 -10.88 14.04
CA ALA A 135 9.83 -10.70 12.63
C ALA A 135 11.05 -10.92 11.72
N THR A 136 11.62 -12.13 11.76
CA THR A 136 12.74 -12.48 10.88
C THR A 136 12.24 -12.91 9.50
N PRO A 137 13.09 -12.84 8.44
CA PRO A 137 12.73 -13.34 7.11
C PRO A 137 12.25 -14.81 7.12
N GLU A 138 12.86 -15.64 7.97
CA GLU A 138 12.50 -17.05 8.11
C GLU A 138 11.11 -17.21 8.76
N ALA A 139 10.80 -16.39 9.78
CA ALA A 139 9.48 -16.39 10.41
C ALA A 139 8.40 -15.90 9.44
N ALA A 140 8.72 -14.89 8.63
CA ALA A 140 7.83 -14.38 7.60
C ALA A 140 7.53 -15.44 6.55
N ARG A 141 8.54 -16.14 6.08
CA ARG A 141 8.38 -17.22 5.10
C ARG A 141 7.58 -18.38 5.69
N ALA A 142 7.88 -18.78 6.92
CA ALA A 142 7.16 -19.88 7.59
C ALA A 142 5.67 -19.54 7.78
N LEU A 143 5.35 -18.31 8.18
CA LEU A 143 3.96 -17.86 8.32
C LEU A 143 3.23 -17.85 6.98
N TYR A 144 3.85 -17.35 5.93
CA TYR A 144 3.29 -17.38 4.57
C TYR A 144 3.00 -18.83 4.13
N ASP A 145 3.98 -19.71 4.22
CA ASP A 145 3.85 -21.12 3.79
C ASP A 145 2.75 -21.83 4.60
N GLN A 146 2.66 -21.58 5.90
CA GLN A 146 1.59 -22.11 6.76
C GLN A 146 0.22 -21.58 6.33
N THR A 147 0.12 -20.29 6.06
CA THR A 147 -1.13 -19.65 5.64
C THR A 147 -1.60 -20.19 4.31
N VAL A 148 -0.72 -20.26 3.31
CA VAL A 148 -1.02 -20.80 1.97
C VAL A 148 -1.45 -22.28 2.05
N LYS A 149 -0.76 -23.07 2.86
CA LYS A 149 -1.11 -24.49 3.08
C LYS A 149 -2.50 -24.68 3.71
N ALA A 150 -2.93 -23.74 4.53
CA ALA A 150 -4.25 -23.76 5.17
C ALA A 150 -5.37 -23.19 4.27
N MET A 151 -5.02 -22.46 3.21
CA MET A 151 -6.01 -21.88 2.28
C MET A 151 -6.68 -23.01 1.49
N LYS A 152 -7.99 -22.91 1.37
CA LYS A 152 -8.74 -23.77 0.46
C LYS A 152 -8.69 -23.17 -0.94
N PRO A 153 -8.53 -24.02 -1.98
CA PRO A 153 -8.67 -23.56 -3.36
C PRO A 153 -10.03 -22.88 -3.56
N GLU A 154 -10.00 -21.64 -4.02
CA GLU A 154 -11.19 -20.86 -4.34
C GLU A 154 -11.34 -20.78 -5.85
N GLU A 155 -12.53 -21.11 -6.37
CA GLU A 155 -12.81 -20.99 -7.80
C GLU A 155 -13.14 -19.54 -8.15
N GLU A 156 -12.59 -19.04 -9.26
CA GLU A 156 -12.94 -17.78 -9.88
C GLU A 156 -13.54 -18.03 -11.27
N VAL A 157 -14.54 -17.24 -11.59
CA VAL A 157 -15.20 -17.22 -12.89
C VAL A 157 -14.98 -15.86 -13.53
N HIS A 158 -14.56 -15.87 -14.80
CA HIS A 158 -14.60 -14.71 -15.67
C HIS A 158 -15.87 -14.79 -16.51
N ALA A 159 -16.73 -13.81 -16.40
CA ALA A 159 -18.00 -13.82 -17.11
C ALA A 159 -18.39 -12.44 -17.64
N ARG A 160 -19.24 -12.47 -18.66
CA ARG A 160 -19.98 -11.30 -19.15
C ARG A 160 -21.44 -11.42 -18.74
N HIS A 161 -22.10 -10.27 -18.55
CA HIS A 161 -23.54 -10.25 -18.34
C HIS A 161 -24.26 -9.12 -19.07
N ILE A 162 -25.55 -9.31 -19.25
CA ILE A 162 -26.50 -8.29 -19.73
C ILE A 162 -27.62 -8.19 -18.72
N LEU A 163 -27.86 -7.01 -18.19
CA LEU A 163 -28.92 -6.71 -17.24
C LEU A 163 -30.09 -6.03 -17.95
N VAL A 164 -31.31 -6.52 -17.74
CA VAL A 164 -32.55 -5.91 -18.21
C VAL A 164 -33.68 -5.98 -17.15
N ASP A 165 -34.76 -5.23 -17.35
CA ASP A 165 -35.80 -5.10 -16.31
C ASP A 165 -36.72 -6.30 -16.23
N ASN A 166 -36.97 -7.02 -17.35
CA ASN A 166 -37.97 -8.06 -17.42
C ASN A 166 -37.45 -9.33 -18.09
N GLU A 167 -38.12 -10.44 -17.77
CA GLU A 167 -37.75 -11.76 -18.25
C GLU A 167 -37.89 -11.91 -19.78
N GLY A 168 -38.91 -11.27 -20.37
CA GLY A 168 -39.14 -11.38 -21.81
C GLY A 168 -38.00 -10.82 -22.65
N ASP A 169 -37.47 -9.70 -22.24
CA ASP A 169 -36.29 -9.12 -22.92
C ASP A 169 -35.04 -9.96 -22.68
N ALA A 170 -34.83 -10.48 -21.44
CA ALA A 170 -33.69 -11.38 -21.16
C ALA A 170 -33.78 -12.67 -22.02
N ARG A 171 -34.97 -13.26 -22.24
CA ARG A 171 -35.14 -14.42 -23.13
C ARG A 171 -34.76 -14.10 -24.57
N LYS A 172 -35.25 -13.00 -25.13
CA LYS A 172 -34.91 -12.58 -26.50
C LYS A 172 -33.40 -12.37 -26.65
N ILE A 173 -32.77 -11.76 -25.65
CA ILE A 173 -31.30 -11.55 -25.65
C ILE A 173 -30.56 -12.88 -25.61
N ALA A 174 -30.99 -13.81 -24.74
CA ALA A 174 -30.38 -15.13 -24.67
C ALA A 174 -30.50 -15.89 -26.00
N GLU A 175 -31.66 -15.80 -26.67
CA GLU A 175 -31.89 -16.39 -27.99
C GLU A 175 -31.00 -15.76 -29.07
N ARG A 176 -30.89 -14.43 -29.12
CA ARG A 176 -29.99 -13.72 -30.05
C ARG A 176 -28.53 -14.21 -29.91
N ILE A 177 -28.04 -14.30 -28.67
CA ILE A 177 -26.67 -14.71 -28.39
C ILE A 177 -26.47 -16.21 -28.70
N LYS A 178 -27.42 -17.07 -28.31
CA LYS A 178 -27.39 -18.52 -28.65
C LYS A 178 -27.48 -18.73 -30.17
N GLY A 179 -28.05 -17.79 -30.91
CA GLY A 179 -28.11 -17.74 -32.38
C GLY A 179 -26.83 -17.26 -33.04
N GLY A 180 -25.78 -16.90 -32.26
CA GLY A 180 -24.47 -16.52 -32.77
C GLY A 180 -24.19 -15.00 -32.81
N GLU A 181 -25.10 -14.17 -32.28
CA GLU A 181 -24.87 -12.74 -32.20
C GLU A 181 -23.78 -12.43 -31.15
N ASP A 182 -22.94 -11.44 -31.44
CA ASP A 182 -21.84 -11.06 -30.57
C ASP A 182 -22.32 -10.52 -29.21
N PHE A 183 -21.89 -11.14 -28.13
CA PHE A 183 -22.33 -10.80 -26.78
C PHE A 183 -22.02 -9.35 -26.42
N ALA A 184 -20.83 -8.86 -26.78
CA ALA A 184 -20.40 -7.52 -26.40
C ALA A 184 -21.24 -6.44 -27.14
N LYS A 185 -21.59 -6.69 -28.40
CA LYS A 185 -22.50 -5.80 -29.16
C LYS A 185 -23.89 -5.75 -28.54
N VAL A 186 -24.44 -6.91 -28.20
CA VAL A 186 -25.77 -6.98 -27.55
C VAL A 186 -25.74 -6.33 -26.16
N ALA A 187 -24.65 -6.49 -25.40
CA ALA A 187 -24.48 -5.84 -24.11
C ALA A 187 -24.44 -4.31 -24.24
N ALA A 188 -23.66 -3.80 -25.19
CA ALA A 188 -23.58 -2.35 -25.43
C ALA A 188 -24.93 -1.76 -25.87
N GLU A 189 -25.73 -2.52 -26.63
CA GLU A 189 -27.06 -2.11 -27.07
C GLU A 189 -28.08 -2.15 -25.93
N ALA A 190 -28.23 -3.29 -25.28
CA ALA A 190 -29.39 -3.63 -24.47
C ALA A 190 -29.16 -3.63 -22.94
N SER A 191 -27.89 -3.72 -22.47
CA SER A 191 -27.64 -3.80 -21.05
C SER A 191 -27.98 -2.50 -20.33
N LYS A 192 -28.59 -2.62 -19.15
CA LYS A 192 -28.87 -1.54 -18.21
C LYS A 192 -27.82 -1.46 -17.08
N ASP A 193 -26.84 -2.34 -17.08
CA ASP A 193 -25.74 -2.26 -16.11
C ASP A 193 -24.72 -1.17 -16.51
N PRO A 194 -24.64 -0.06 -15.76
CA PRO A 194 -23.71 1.02 -16.09
C PRO A 194 -22.25 0.63 -15.88
N GLY A 195 -21.99 -0.40 -15.06
CA GLY A 195 -20.65 -0.81 -14.68
C GLY A 195 -19.92 -1.60 -15.76
N SER A 196 -20.66 -2.39 -16.55
CA SER A 196 -20.06 -3.28 -17.55
C SER A 196 -20.55 -3.07 -18.99
N LYS A 197 -21.64 -2.31 -19.18
CA LYS A 197 -22.24 -2.08 -20.51
C LYS A 197 -21.23 -1.64 -21.56
N THR A 198 -20.39 -0.67 -21.23
CA THR A 198 -19.37 -0.09 -22.16
C THR A 198 -18.21 -1.05 -22.44
N GLU A 199 -17.99 -2.00 -21.52
CA GLU A 199 -16.99 -3.06 -21.63
C GLU A 199 -17.56 -4.35 -22.23
N GLY A 200 -18.71 -4.24 -22.94
CA GLY A 200 -19.36 -5.39 -23.55
C GLY A 200 -19.90 -6.39 -22.54
N GLY A 201 -20.29 -5.91 -21.36
CA GLY A 201 -20.85 -6.72 -20.27
C GLY A 201 -19.79 -7.43 -19.41
N ASP A 202 -18.51 -7.15 -19.58
CA ASP A 202 -17.40 -7.82 -18.89
C ASP A 202 -17.38 -7.47 -17.39
N LEU A 203 -17.36 -8.50 -16.53
CA LEU A 203 -17.29 -8.38 -15.08
C LEU A 203 -15.90 -8.70 -14.52
N GLY A 204 -14.97 -9.11 -15.38
CA GLY A 204 -13.67 -9.63 -14.96
C GLY A 204 -13.80 -10.93 -14.15
N TRP A 205 -12.75 -11.22 -13.37
CA TRP A 205 -12.68 -12.38 -12.49
C TRP A 205 -13.37 -12.09 -11.15
N PHE A 206 -14.23 -13.00 -10.72
CA PHE A 206 -14.90 -12.90 -9.42
C PHE A 206 -15.07 -14.25 -8.76
N THR A 207 -15.07 -14.23 -7.42
CA THR A 207 -15.40 -15.37 -6.59
C THR A 207 -16.90 -15.41 -6.31
N LYS A 208 -17.38 -16.57 -5.84
CA LYS A 208 -18.82 -16.76 -5.56
C LYS A 208 -19.37 -15.76 -4.55
N GLU A 209 -18.59 -15.41 -3.54
CA GLU A 209 -18.97 -14.51 -2.44
C GLU A 209 -19.08 -13.05 -2.85
N ARG A 210 -18.50 -12.67 -3.98
CA ARG A 210 -18.54 -11.28 -4.49
C ARG A 210 -19.83 -10.96 -5.25
N MET A 211 -20.64 -11.96 -5.57
CA MET A 211 -21.86 -11.81 -6.35
C MET A 211 -23.10 -12.17 -5.53
N VAL A 212 -24.25 -11.60 -5.89
CA VAL A 212 -25.53 -12.00 -5.29
C VAL A 212 -25.83 -13.46 -5.59
N ALA A 213 -26.38 -14.17 -4.61
CA ALA A 213 -26.51 -15.64 -4.65
C ALA A 213 -27.12 -16.20 -5.94
N PRO A 214 -28.25 -15.70 -6.48
CA PRO A 214 -28.83 -16.28 -7.72
C PRO A 214 -27.89 -16.13 -8.93
N PHE A 215 -27.17 -14.99 -9.03
CA PHE A 215 -26.20 -14.77 -10.10
C PHE A 215 -24.99 -15.70 -9.96
N ALA A 216 -24.41 -15.75 -8.75
CA ALA A 216 -23.28 -16.61 -8.46
C ALA A 216 -23.58 -18.08 -8.75
N GLU A 217 -24.73 -18.59 -8.28
CA GLU A 217 -25.13 -19.97 -8.53
C GLU A 217 -25.24 -20.30 -10.01
N ALA A 218 -25.82 -19.39 -10.80
CA ALA A 218 -25.90 -19.58 -12.24
C ALA A 218 -24.54 -19.57 -12.92
N ALA A 219 -23.71 -18.55 -12.64
CA ALA A 219 -22.40 -18.40 -13.25
C ALA A 219 -21.45 -19.57 -12.93
N PHE A 220 -21.41 -20.01 -11.66
CA PHE A 220 -20.52 -21.11 -11.24
C PHE A 220 -20.98 -22.49 -11.72
N LYS A 221 -22.28 -22.70 -11.97
CA LYS A 221 -22.79 -23.95 -12.56
C LYS A 221 -22.65 -23.99 -14.08
N LEU A 222 -22.62 -22.83 -14.75
CA LEU A 222 -22.60 -22.75 -16.21
C LEU A 222 -21.24 -23.23 -16.76
N PRO A 223 -21.20 -24.10 -17.77
CA PRO A 223 -19.95 -24.45 -18.46
C PRO A 223 -19.33 -23.23 -19.18
N VAL A 224 -18.00 -23.28 -19.34
CA VAL A 224 -17.24 -22.27 -20.10
C VAL A 224 -17.77 -22.19 -21.55
N GLY A 225 -17.92 -20.98 -22.06
CA GLY A 225 -18.43 -20.67 -23.39
C GLY A 225 -19.96 -20.66 -23.49
N GLN A 226 -20.68 -21.11 -22.47
CA GLN A 226 -22.17 -21.18 -22.51
C GLN A 226 -22.85 -19.92 -22.00
N VAL A 227 -24.05 -19.70 -22.50
CA VAL A 227 -24.98 -18.62 -22.14
C VAL A 227 -26.10 -19.17 -21.27
N SER A 228 -26.35 -18.51 -20.15
CA SER A 228 -27.42 -18.90 -19.22
C SER A 228 -28.80 -18.70 -19.78
N ASP A 229 -29.80 -19.37 -19.19
CA ASP A 229 -31.17 -18.89 -19.23
C ASP A 229 -31.28 -17.59 -18.39
N PRO A 230 -32.35 -16.81 -18.52
CA PRO A 230 -32.56 -15.62 -17.72
C PRO A 230 -32.48 -15.87 -16.21
N VAL A 231 -31.64 -15.14 -15.50
CA VAL A 231 -31.42 -15.26 -14.06
C VAL A 231 -31.97 -14.03 -13.35
N LYS A 232 -32.93 -14.24 -12.45
CA LYS A 232 -33.57 -13.15 -11.67
C LYS A 232 -32.72 -12.81 -10.45
N THR A 233 -32.48 -11.52 -10.24
CA THR A 233 -31.89 -10.95 -8.99
C THR A 233 -32.72 -9.75 -8.52
N GLN A 234 -32.31 -9.13 -7.43
CA GLN A 234 -32.89 -7.87 -6.96
C GLN A 234 -32.68 -6.68 -7.93
N PHE A 235 -31.71 -6.77 -8.84
CA PHE A 235 -31.37 -5.71 -9.81
C PHE A 235 -32.15 -5.84 -11.12
N GLY A 236 -32.76 -6.98 -11.37
CA GLY A 236 -33.44 -7.28 -12.63
C GLY A 236 -33.15 -8.69 -13.11
N TRP A 237 -33.16 -8.85 -14.44
CA TRP A 237 -32.89 -10.11 -15.11
C TRP A 237 -31.57 -10.09 -15.83
N HIS A 238 -30.76 -11.11 -15.63
CA HIS A 238 -29.43 -11.25 -16.20
C HIS A 238 -29.38 -12.37 -17.23
N VAL A 239 -28.63 -12.11 -18.31
CA VAL A 239 -28.15 -13.15 -19.21
C VAL A 239 -26.62 -13.20 -19.00
N ILE A 240 -26.10 -14.37 -18.65
CA ILE A 240 -24.72 -14.56 -18.24
C ILE A 240 -24.00 -15.44 -19.25
N LYS A 241 -22.78 -15.08 -19.64
CA LYS A 241 -21.87 -15.94 -20.42
C LYS A 241 -20.60 -16.13 -19.64
N VAL A 242 -20.22 -17.37 -19.35
CA VAL A 242 -18.94 -17.71 -18.72
C VAL A 242 -17.87 -17.79 -19.79
N GLU A 243 -16.84 -16.94 -19.66
CA GLU A 243 -15.72 -16.93 -20.59
C GLU A 243 -14.64 -17.92 -20.13
N GLU A 244 -14.30 -17.91 -18.85
CA GLU A 244 -13.25 -18.74 -18.28
C GLU A 244 -13.54 -19.13 -16.84
N LYS A 245 -12.90 -20.19 -16.36
CA LYS A 245 -12.88 -20.61 -14.95
C LYS A 245 -11.45 -20.96 -14.54
N ARG A 246 -11.08 -20.60 -13.32
CA ARG A 246 -9.75 -20.93 -12.77
C ARG A 246 -9.82 -21.11 -11.26
N THR A 247 -8.80 -21.74 -10.72
CA THR A 247 -8.51 -21.58 -9.29
C THR A 247 -7.88 -20.22 -9.08
N LYS A 248 -8.39 -19.46 -8.13
CA LYS A 248 -7.85 -18.15 -7.75
C LYS A 248 -6.37 -18.25 -7.44
N PRO A 249 -5.51 -17.49 -8.10
CA PRO A 249 -4.10 -17.52 -7.81
C PRO A 249 -3.85 -17.01 -6.39
N ILE A 250 -2.99 -17.72 -5.67
CA ILE A 250 -2.51 -17.27 -4.36
C ILE A 250 -1.38 -16.27 -4.61
N PRO A 251 -1.46 -15.05 -4.03
CA PRO A 251 -0.40 -14.07 -4.18
C PRO A 251 0.96 -14.61 -3.71
N GLY A 252 2.02 -14.31 -4.45
CA GLY A 252 3.37 -14.77 -4.12
C GLY A 252 3.89 -14.18 -2.80
N PHE A 253 4.92 -14.83 -2.21
CA PHE A 253 5.50 -14.36 -0.95
C PHE A 253 5.98 -12.90 -1.03
N GLU A 254 6.65 -12.52 -2.09
CA GLU A 254 7.16 -11.15 -2.26
C GLU A 254 6.04 -10.11 -2.32
N GLU A 255 4.90 -10.47 -2.93
CA GLU A 255 3.71 -9.63 -2.98
C GLU A 255 3.04 -9.47 -1.62
N MET A 256 3.11 -10.50 -0.78
CA MET A 256 2.50 -10.53 0.56
C MET A 256 3.47 -10.13 1.68
N LYS A 257 4.75 -9.95 1.36
CA LYS A 257 5.84 -9.81 2.34
C LYS A 257 5.57 -8.70 3.35
N GLU A 258 5.20 -7.51 2.87
CA GLU A 258 4.93 -6.37 3.75
C GLU A 258 3.78 -6.66 4.73
N GLN A 259 2.70 -7.31 4.25
CA GLN A 259 1.55 -7.67 5.09
C GLN A 259 1.92 -8.72 6.12
N VAL A 260 2.74 -9.69 5.74
CA VAL A 260 3.24 -10.74 6.62
C VAL A 260 4.15 -10.14 7.71
N ASP A 261 5.08 -9.28 7.35
CA ASP A 261 6.00 -8.61 8.28
C ASP A 261 5.23 -7.73 9.28
N GLN A 262 4.25 -6.95 8.81
CA GLN A 262 3.37 -6.15 9.67
C GLN A 262 2.54 -7.00 10.62
N TYR A 263 2.05 -8.16 10.16
CA TYR A 263 1.31 -9.09 11.02
C TYR A 263 2.21 -9.66 12.11
N LEU A 264 3.41 -10.14 11.75
CA LEU A 264 4.38 -10.69 12.71
C LEU A 264 4.77 -9.66 13.77
N THR A 265 5.05 -8.43 13.34
CA THR A 265 5.40 -7.32 14.24
C THR A 265 4.27 -7.08 15.24
N ARG A 266 3.04 -6.89 14.77
CA ARG A 266 1.88 -6.66 15.64
C ARG A 266 1.62 -7.84 16.57
N LYS A 267 1.71 -9.06 16.06
CA LYS A 267 1.54 -10.26 16.87
C LYS A 267 2.60 -10.36 17.97
N ALA A 268 3.86 -10.15 17.64
CA ALA A 268 4.94 -10.19 18.62
C ALA A 268 4.76 -9.15 19.74
N GLN A 269 4.34 -7.93 19.38
CA GLN A 269 4.03 -6.87 20.36
C GLN A 269 2.87 -7.26 21.27
N GLN A 270 1.79 -7.80 20.71
CA GLN A 270 0.63 -8.25 21.50
C GLN A 270 0.98 -9.40 22.43
N ASP A 271 1.66 -10.42 21.94
CA ASP A 271 2.08 -11.58 22.72
C ASP A 271 3.01 -11.16 23.87
N LEU A 272 3.92 -10.22 23.61
CA LEU A 272 4.81 -9.67 24.63
C LEU A 272 4.04 -8.96 25.74
N ILE A 273 3.10 -8.08 25.38
CA ILE A 273 2.26 -7.39 26.39
C ILE A 273 1.45 -8.37 27.22
N LEU A 274 0.85 -9.39 26.59
CA LEU A 274 0.13 -10.43 27.33
C LEU A 274 1.03 -11.14 28.34
N LYS A 275 2.21 -11.57 27.90
CA LYS A 275 3.21 -12.22 28.75
C LYS A 275 3.67 -11.33 29.91
N LEU A 276 3.91 -10.05 29.67
CA LEU A 276 4.30 -9.09 30.71
C LEU A 276 3.18 -8.91 31.73
N ARG A 277 1.92 -8.86 31.28
CA ARG A 277 0.76 -8.75 32.18
C ARG A 277 0.55 -10.00 33.03
N GLU A 278 0.76 -11.19 32.49
CA GLU A 278 0.68 -12.45 33.24
C GLU A 278 1.69 -12.51 34.38
N GLY A 279 2.89 -11.93 34.20
CA GLY A 279 3.93 -11.84 35.23
C GLY A 279 3.75 -10.69 36.22
N ALA A 280 2.82 -9.78 35.99
CA ALA A 280 2.64 -8.57 36.79
C ALA A 280 1.54 -8.75 37.85
N LYS A 281 1.82 -8.33 39.10
CA LYS A 281 0.78 -8.17 40.10
C LYS A 281 0.03 -6.87 39.86
N VAL A 282 -1.19 -6.97 39.33
CA VAL A 282 -2.05 -5.82 39.05
C VAL A 282 -3.17 -5.74 40.07
N GLU A 283 -3.21 -4.66 40.82
CA GLU A 283 -4.30 -4.34 41.76
C GLU A 283 -5.07 -3.12 41.21
N ARG A 284 -6.33 -3.31 40.90
CA ARG A 284 -7.22 -2.22 40.48
C ARG A 284 -7.99 -1.71 41.69
N THR A 285 -7.95 -0.41 41.90
CA THR A 285 -8.68 0.26 42.99
C THR A 285 -10.02 0.86 42.55
N ASP A 286 -10.26 0.94 41.23
CA ASP A 286 -11.53 1.35 40.64
C ASP A 286 -12.46 0.14 40.50
N ALA A 287 -13.71 0.28 40.92
CA ALA A 287 -14.73 -0.78 40.90
C ALA A 287 -15.24 -1.16 39.51
N ALA A 288 -14.63 -0.68 38.43
CA ALA A 288 -15.04 -1.04 37.07
C ALA A 288 -14.64 -2.50 36.78
N PRO A 289 -15.57 -3.36 36.29
CA PRO A 289 -15.22 -4.71 35.87
C PRO A 289 -14.17 -4.65 34.75
N ALA A 290 -13.23 -5.58 34.82
CA ALA A 290 -12.20 -5.70 33.75
C ALA A 290 -12.90 -5.80 32.40
N VAL A 291 -12.66 -4.82 31.53
CA VAL A 291 -13.05 -4.94 30.13
C VAL A 291 -12.19 -6.07 29.58
N ALA A 292 -12.83 -7.20 29.26
CA ALA A 292 -12.15 -8.29 28.57
C ALA A 292 -11.51 -7.71 27.29
N PRO A 293 -10.29 -8.13 26.96
CA PRO A 293 -9.71 -7.75 25.66
C PRO A 293 -10.70 -8.13 24.56
N PRO A 294 -10.86 -7.30 23.54
CA PRO A 294 -11.72 -7.65 22.41
C PRO A 294 -11.28 -9.02 21.89
N PRO A 295 -12.25 -9.93 21.60
CA PRO A 295 -11.91 -11.21 21.04
C PRO A 295 -11.09 -10.98 19.76
N PRO A 296 -10.12 -11.87 19.46
CA PRO A 296 -9.39 -11.78 18.22
C PRO A 296 -10.42 -11.71 17.09
N GLU A 297 -10.28 -10.72 16.21
CA GLU A 297 -11.14 -10.59 15.02
C GLU A 297 -11.03 -11.89 14.22
N THR A 298 -11.98 -12.79 14.48
CA THR A 298 -12.20 -13.91 13.57
C THR A 298 -12.76 -13.31 12.30
N LYS A 299 -11.90 -13.05 11.32
CA LYS A 299 -12.38 -12.86 9.95
C LYS A 299 -13.25 -14.06 9.65
N LYS A 300 -14.55 -13.81 9.55
CA LYS A 300 -15.48 -14.78 8.97
C LYS A 300 -14.97 -15.13 7.57
N PRO A 301 -14.99 -16.41 7.22
CA PRO A 301 -14.54 -16.89 5.93
C PRO A 301 -15.31 -16.26 4.77
#